data_ed0eedff1571bae44a3f98f8ade95b9b
#
_entry.id   ed0eedff1571bae44a3f98f8ade95b9b
#
_cell.length_a   1.000
_cell.length_b   1.000
_cell.length_c   1.000
_cell.angle_alpha   90.00
_cell.angle_beta   90.00
_cell.angle_gamma   90.00
#
_symmetry.space_group_name_H-M   'P 1'
#
loop_
_entity.id
_entity.type
_entity.pdbx_description
1 polymer ?
#
loop_
_entity_poly.entity_id
_entity_poly.type
_entity_poly.pdbx_seq_one_letter_code
_entity_poly.pdbx_strand_id
1 'polypeptide(L)'
;MAKSKRVVTEYRSYYLPMQFPVLLLSGDYWKISDIPSGSLHFHNCLEIGICHSDSGTLEINGEKQTFHAGDVTVLPRNVPHTTYSTPGTKSHWSYLFLDPKELFRNLLPASWKNYDLSTDGFPGFRYIFSKEAFPHINYLVSHIIHELEEQNPCYQISARSLLCSLYIELYRIESLGGANPDTAKPGSPEILALQDRKKEGEIAENSLVISPALEYIEKNYMQQFTIEYLAELCHWSPTHFRRVFHDIMGTSPLDYVNNTRILKSCILLRSTEHSILDISEMVGFHSVSSFNRYFIKLMQMSPREYRKQMQQSEKKAENQSILEFAGWMRPE
;
A
#
# COMPACT_ATOMS: atom_id res chain seq x y z
N MET A 1 -2.84 -32.03 -20.88
CA MET A 1 -3.15 -30.97 -19.91
C MET A 1 -2.07 -29.90 -20.01
N ALA A 2 -2.38 -28.74 -20.54
CA ALA A 2 -1.42 -27.62 -20.63
C ALA A 2 -1.11 -27.17 -19.21
N LYS A 3 0.18 -27.09 -18.83
CA LYS A 3 0.61 -26.48 -17.59
C LYS A 3 0.13 -25.02 -17.61
N SER A 4 -0.75 -24.65 -16.69
CA SER A 4 -1.12 -23.25 -16.46
C SER A 4 0.18 -22.46 -16.29
N LYS A 5 0.39 -21.46 -17.14
CA LYS A 5 1.52 -20.51 -16.98
C LYS A 5 1.37 -19.87 -15.62
N ARG A 6 2.32 -20.10 -14.71
CA ARG A 6 2.35 -19.39 -13.41
C ARG A 6 2.42 -17.90 -13.70
N VAL A 7 1.46 -17.16 -13.19
CA VAL A 7 1.51 -15.70 -13.20
C VAL A 7 2.62 -15.29 -12.23
N VAL A 8 3.61 -14.58 -12.73
CA VAL A 8 4.69 -14.03 -11.90
C VAL A 8 4.09 -12.86 -11.12
N THR A 9 4.28 -12.84 -9.81
CA THR A 9 3.80 -11.75 -8.95
C THR A 9 5.00 -11.05 -8.32
N GLU A 10 5.07 -9.73 -8.46
CA GLU A 10 6.15 -8.87 -7.97
C GLU A 10 5.69 -8.12 -6.72
N TYR A 11 6.46 -8.16 -5.63
CA TYR A 11 6.23 -7.32 -4.47
C TYR A 11 6.95 -5.99 -4.61
N ARG A 12 6.21 -4.88 -4.45
CA ARG A 12 6.71 -3.52 -4.48
C ARG A 12 6.57 -2.88 -3.12
N SER A 13 7.70 -2.56 -2.49
CA SER A 13 7.71 -1.89 -1.20
C SER A 13 7.87 -0.39 -1.38
N TYR A 14 6.85 0.37 -0.96
CA TYR A 14 6.90 1.83 -0.95
C TYR A 14 7.30 2.34 0.42
N TYR A 15 8.20 3.31 0.42
CA TYR A 15 8.64 4.03 1.60
C TYR A 15 7.81 5.29 1.77
N LEU A 16 6.98 5.31 2.80
CA LEU A 16 6.15 6.48 3.10
C LEU A 16 6.84 7.35 4.17
N PRO A 17 6.84 8.70 4.02
CA PRO A 17 7.41 9.60 5.02
C PRO A 17 6.71 9.46 6.38
N MET A 18 7.47 9.47 7.48
CA MET A 18 6.92 9.21 8.82
C MET A 18 5.89 10.23 9.31
N GLN A 19 6.19 11.51 9.10
CA GLN A 19 5.34 12.59 9.65
C GLN A 19 4.06 12.76 8.84
N PHE A 20 4.15 12.44 7.57
CA PHE A 20 3.05 12.51 6.61
C PHE A 20 3.17 11.33 5.64
N PRO A 21 2.63 10.14 6.00
CA PRO A 21 2.83 8.89 5.26
C PRO A 21 2.00 8.85 3.96
N VAL A 22 2.31 9.78 3.07
CA VAL A 22 1.74 9.92 1.73
C VAL A 22 2.87 10.10 0.73
N LEU A 23 2.84 9.33 -0.36
CA LEU A 23 3.72 9.47 -1.51
C LEU A 23 2.84 9.78 -2.73
N LEU A 24 3.14 10.87 -3.43
CA LEU A 24 2.53 11.21 -4.71
C LEU A 24 3.48 10.86 -5.85
N LEU A 25 2.98 10.15 -6.84
CA LEU A 25 3.62 9.96 -8.14
C LEU A 25 2.74 10.63 -9.20
N SER A 26 3.21 11.73 -9.75
CA SER A 26 2.47 12.52 -10.75
C SER A 26 3.43 13.08 -11.82
N GLY A 27 2.86 13.72 -12.83
CA GLY A 27 3.59 14.35 -13.93
C GLY A 27 3.60 13.52 -15.22
N ASP A 28 4.12 14.12 -16.30
CA ASP A 28 3.99 13.62 -17.68
C ASP A 28 4.63 12.25 -17.94
N TYR A 29 5.50 11.77 -17.05
CA TYR A 29 6.19 10.49 -17.16
C TYR A 29 5.32 9.29 -16.76
N TRP A 30 4.23 9.50 -16.00
CA TRP A 30 3.39 8.43 -15.49
C TRP A 30 2.37 7.96 -16.52
N LYS A 31 2.89 7.37 -17.60
CA LYS A 31 2.09 6.80 -18.70
C LYS A 31 2.17 5.29 -18.69
N ILE A 32 1.02 4.66 -18.67
CA ILE A 32 0.89 3.20 -18.69
C ILE A 32 0.92 2.71 -20.14
N SER A 33 1.76 1.69 -20.41
CA SER A 33 1.84 1.04 -21.73
C SER A 33 0.56 0.26 -22.04
N ASP A 34 0.26 0.11 -23.32
CA ASP A 34 -0.75 -0.81 -23.84
C ASP A 34 -0.30 -2.27 -23.92
N ILE A 35 0.98 -2.54 -23.62
CA ILE A 35 1.54 -3.88 -23.55
C ILE A 35 1.40 -4.40 -22.13
N PRO A 36 0.58 -5.47 -21.88
CA PRO A 36 0.50 -6.08 -20.56
C PRO A 36 1.87 -6.57 -20.09
N SER A 37 2.23 -6.28 -18.86
CA SER A 37 3.53 -6.66 -18.27
C SER A 37 3.73 -8.19 -18.20
N GLY A 38 2.66 -8.96 -18.27
CA GLY A 38 2.68 -10.42 -18.09
C GLY A 38 2.90 -10.86 -16.65
N SER A 39 2.97 -9.93 -15.72
CA SER A 39 3.06 -10.16 -14.27
C SER A 39 2.06 -9.28 -13.52
N LEU A 40 1.62 -9.77 -12.37
CA LEU A 40 0.90 -8.96 -11.37
C LEU A 40 1.92 -8.36 -10.40
N HIS A 41 1.55 -7.28 -9.74
CA HIS A 41 2.29 -6.75 -8.61
C HIS A 41 1.35 -6.44 -7.45
N PHE A 42 1.91 -6.32 -6.25
CA PHE A 42 1.21 -5.86 -5.06
C PHE A 42 2.18 -5.08 -4.17
N HIS A 43 1.66 -4.32 -3.23
CA HIS A 43 2.42 -3.39 -2.41
C HIS A 43 1.96 -3.35 -0.96
N ASN A 44 2.75 -2.69 -0.10
CA ASN A 44 2.60 -2.62 1.35
C ASN A 44 1.71 -1.46 1.86
N CYS A 45 1.06 -0.72 0.99
CA CYS A 45 0.26 0.46 1.32
C CYS A 45 -1.05 0.50 0.54
N LEU A 46 -1.94 1.41 0.88
CA LEU A 46 -3.10 1.73 0.06
C LEU A 46 -2.64 2.55 -1.15
N GLU A 47 -3.05 2.13 -2.35
CA GLU A 47 -2.85 2.89 -3.59
C GLU A 47 -4.17 3.51 -4.03
N ILE A 48 -4.14 4.79 -4.39
CA ILE A 48 -5.25 5.49 -5.03
C ILE A 48 -4.73 6.10 -6.32
N GLY A 49 -5.25 5.66 -7.46
CA GLY A 49 -4.87 6.17 -8.77
C GLY A 49 -6.00 7.01 -9.39
N ILE A 50 -5.65 8.02 -10.17
CA ILE A 50 -6.59 8.72 -11.05
C ILE A 50 -6.07 8.70 -12.48
N CYS A 51 -6.94 8.28 -13.40
CA CYS A 51 -6.65 8.28 -14.83
C CYS A 51 -6.94 9.66 -15.42
N HIS A 52 -5.97 10.31 -16.05
CA HIS A 52 -6.14 11.62 -16.65
C HIS A 52 -6.51 11.56 -18.13
N SER A 53 -6.07 10.53 -18.86
CA SER A 53 -6.35 10.36 -20.29
C SER A 53 -6.51 8.91 -20.68
N ASP A 54 -7.21 8.70 -21.78
CA ASP A 54 -7.40 7.40 -22.41
C ASP A 54 -8.20 6.41 -21.55
N SER A 55 -8.06 5.13 -21.86
CA SER A 55 -8.73 4.02 -21.19
C SER A 55 -7.84 2.79 -21.17
N GLY A 56 -8.26 1.78 -20.44
CA GLY A 56 -7.52 0.52 -20.38
C GLY A 56 -8.17 -0.51 -19.49
N THR A 57 -7.36 -1.44 -19.05
CA THR A 57 -7.78 -2.56 -18.21
C THR A 57 -6.99 -2.58 -16.91
N LEU A 58 -7.70 -2.68 -15.81
CA LEU A 58 -7.18 -3.07 -14.49
C LEU A 58 -7.50 -4.56 -14.31
N GLU A 59 -6.47 -5.37 -14.13
CA GLU A 59 -6.59 -6.80 -13.85
C GLU A 59 -6.24 -7.06 -12.39
N ILE A 60 -7.16 -7.68 -11.64
CA ILE A 60 -7.03 -7.98 -10.21
C ILE A 60 -7.37 -9.46 -10.02
N ASN A 61 -6.43 -10.24 -9.50
CA ASN A 61 -6.63 -11.67 -9.25
C ASN A 61 -7.19 -12.47 -10.45
N GLY A 62 -6.88 -12.01 -11.69
CA GLY A 62 -7.36 -12.63 -12.94
C GLY A 62 -8.69 -12.09 -13.45
N GLU A 63 -9.39 -11.24 -12.69
CA GLU A 63 -10.55 -10.49 -13.16
C GLU A 63 -10.13 -9.19 -13.83
N LYS A 64 -10.80 -8.86 -14.94
CA LYS A 64 -10.50 -7.67 -15.74
C LYS A 64 -11.64 -6.66 -15.66
N GLN A 65 -11.30 -5.45 -15.28
CA GLN A 65 -12.21 -4.32 -15.20
C GLN A 65 -11.70 -3.19 -16.11
N THR A 66 -12.60 -2.52 -16.83
CA THR A 66 -12.22 -1.41 -17.71
C THR A 66 -12.24 -0.10 -16.94
N PHE A 67 -11.24 0.75 -17.15
CA PHE A 67 -11.19 2.13 -16.67
C PHE A 67 -11.19 3.13 -17.84
N HIS A 68 -11.59 4.35 -17.55
CA HIS A 68 -11.63 5.48 -18.49
C HIS A 68 -10.99 6.73 -17.86
N ALA A 69 -10.74 7.73 -18.68
CA ALA A 69 -10.29 9.03 -18.20
C ALA A 69 -11.25 9.62 -17.16
N GLY A 70 -10.71 10.04 -16.03
CA GLY A 70 -11.46 10.55 -14.89
C GLY A 70 -11.79 9.48 -13.82
N ASP A 71 -11.64 8.21 -14.11
CA ASP A 71 -11.88 7.16 -13.13
C ASP A 71 -10.79 7.16 -12.05
N VAL A 72 -11.22 6.83 -10.83
CA VAL A 72 -10.33 6.64 -9.68
C VAL A 72 -10.24 5.16 -9.36
N THR A 73 -9.01 4.66 -9.17
CA THR A 73 -8.76 3.31 -8.68
C THR A 73 -8.38 3.34 -7.22
N VAL A 74 -8.82 2.34 -6.46
CA VAL A 74 -8.46 2.14 -5.05
C VAL A 74 -8.02 0.71 -4.87
N LEU A 75 -6.75 0.51 -4.53
CA LEU A 75 -6.13 -0.79 -4.43
C LEU A 75 -5.57 -1.00 -3.02
N PRO A 76 -6.18 -1.88 -2.21
CA PRO A 76 -5.69 -2.24 -0.89
C PRO A 76 -4.28 -2.85 -0.97
N ARG A 77 -3.54 -2.79 0.15
CA ARG A 77 -2.26 -3.50 0.25
C ARG A 77 -2.45 -5.00 0.03
N ASN A 78 -1.41 -5.65 -0.44
CA ASN A 78 -1.36 -7.09 -0.68
C ASN A 78 -2.38 -7.62 -1.72
N VAL A 79 -3.03 -6.76 -2.50
CA VAL A 79 -3.91 -7.17 -3.60
C VAL A 79 -3.12 -7.23 -4.90
N PRO A 80 -2.93 -8.42 -5.50
CA PRO A 80 -2.22 -8.56 -6.76
C PRO A 80 -3.01 -7.95 -7.92
N HIS A 81 -2.38 -7.03 -8.65
CA HIS A 81 -3.00 -6.33 -9.77
C HIS A 81 -1.99 -5.93 -10.85
N THR A 82 -2.50 -5.55 -12.00
CA THR A 82 -1.75 -4.89 -13.06
C THR A 82 -2.66 -3.99 -13.89
N THR A 83 -2.10 -2.94 -14.45
CA THR A 83 -2.83 -1.97 -15.28
C THR A 83 -2.15 -1.88 -16.63
N TYR A 84 -2.92 -1.85 -17.72
CA TYR A 84 -2.44 -1.60 -19.06
C TYR A 84 -3.47 -0.82 -19.88
N SER A 85 -2.98 0.02 -20.80
CA SER A 85 -3.83 0.88 -21.63
C SER A 85 -4.50 0.10 -22.76
N THR A 86 -5.54 0.70 -23.34
CA THR A 86 -6.15 0.21 -24.59
C THR A 86 -5.10 0.18 -25.71
N PRO A 87 -5.08 -0.86 -26.57
CA PRO A 87 -4.10 -0.96 -27.65
C PRO A 87 -3.97 0.31 -28.48
N GLY A 88 -2.72 0.75 -28.67
CA GLY A 88 -2.39 1.99 -29.40
C GLY A 88 -2.47 3.28 -28.58
N THR A 89 -2.75 3.20 -27.27
CA THR A 89 -2.80 4.37 -26.36
C THR A 89 -1.81 4.24 -25.21
N LYS A 90 -1.62 5.35 -24.47
CA LYS A 90 -0.81 5.39 -23.24
C LYS A 90 -1.55 6.24 -22.22
N SER A 91 -2.36 5.62 -21.38
CA SER A 91 -3.12 6.34 -20.34
C SER A 91 -2.18 7.03 -19.35
N HIS A 92 -2.48 8.28 -19.05
CA HIS A 92 -1.72 9.11 -18.11
C HIS A 92 -2.35 9.05 -16.73
N TRP A 93 -1.53 8.92 -15.69
CA TRP A 93 -1.96 8.67 -14.32
C TRP A 93 -1.26 9.54 -13.29
N SER A 94 -1.94 9.75 -12.17
CA SER A 94 -1.31 10.11 -10.91
C SER A 94 -1.68 9.09 -9.86
N TYR A 95 -0.73 8.76 -8.97
CA TYR A 95 -0.89 7.76 -7.92
C TYR A 95 -0.55 8.33 -6.56
N LEU A 96 -1.39 8.02 -5.59
CA LEU A 96 -1.18 8.28 -4.16
C LEU A 96 -0.95 6.94 -3.46
N PHE A 97 0.15 6.81 -2.76
CA PHE A 97 0.44 5.69 -1.87
C PHE A 97 0.39 6.20 -0.44
N LEU A 98 -0.40 5.56 0.42
CA LEU A 98 -0.57 6.03 1.79
C LEU A 98 -0.76 4.89 2.79
N ASP A 99 -0.40 5.17 4.06
CA ASP A 99 -0.75 4.34 5.20
C ASP A 99 -1.85 5.03 6.01
N PRO A 100 -3.14 4.65 5.83
CA PRO A 100 -4.26 5.28 6.52
C PRO A 100 -4.15 5.17 8.04
N LYS A 101 -3.58 4.08 8.54
CA LYS A 101 -3.43 3.80 9.96
C LYS A 101 -2.52 4.80 10.66
N GLU A 102 -1.38 5.09 10.02
CA GLU A 102 -0.44 6.08 10.52
C GLU A 102 -0.95 7.50 10.24
N LEU A 103 -1.54 7.74 9.07
CA LEU A 103 -2.04 9.05 8.65
C LEU A 103 -3.17 9.57 9.55
N PHE A 104 -4.07 8.66 9.99
CA PHE A 104 -5.28 9.00 10.76
C PHE A 104 -5.22 8.53 12.22
N ARG A 105 -4.05 8.18 12.74
CA ARG A 105 -3.85 7.56 14.06
C ARG A 105 -4.63 8.28 15.19
N ASN A 106 -4.71 9.61 15.16
CA ASN A 106 -5.34 10.44 16.18
C ASN A 106 -6.63 11.12 15.70
N LEU A 107 -7.08 10.85 14.49
CA LEU A 107 -8.25 11.50 13.89
C LEU A 107 -9.49 10.60 13.93
N LEU A 108 -9.30 9.30 13.76
CA LEU A 108 -10.39 8.34 13.73
C LEU A 108 -10.65 7.76 15.13
N PRO A 109 -11.94 7.56 15.51
CA PRO A 109 -12.30 6.93 16.76
C PRO A 109 -11.67 5.56 16.95
N ALA A 110 -11.42 5.14 18.19
CA ALA A 110 -10.83 3.83 18.48
C ALA A 110 -11.69 2.66 17.93
N SER A 111 -13.01 2.84 17.84
CA SER A 111 -13.94 1.89 17.21
C SER A 111 -13.70 1.71 15.71
N TRP A 112 -13.07 2.68 15.06
CA TRP A 112 -12.74 2.63 13.63
C TRP A 112 -11.40 1.91 13.33
N LYS A 113 -10.67 1.48 14.34
CA LYS A 113 -9.43 0.70 14.16
C LYS A 113 -9.63 -0.61 13.40
N ASN A 114 -10.87 -1.10 13.33
CA ASN A 114 -11.23 -2.30 12.57
C ASN A 114 -11.59 -2.00 11.11
N TYR A 115 -11.62 -0.73 10.70
CA TYR A 115 -11.94 -0.28 9.34
C TYR A 115 -10.66 0.10 8.61
N ASP A 116 -9.94 -0.89 8.18
CA ASP A 116 -8.71 -0.71 7.44
C ASP A 116 -8.97 -1.02 5.96
N LEU A 117 -9.36 -0.01 5.17
CA LEU A 117 -9.47 -0.13 3.71
C LEU A 117 -8.13 -0.50 3.06
N SER A 118 -7.04 -0.46 3.80
CA SER A 118 -5.72 -0.87 3.32
C SER A 118 -5.49 -2.38 3.47
N THR A 119 -6.33 -3.10 4.21
CA THR A 119 -6.28 -4.56 4.30
C THR A 119 -7.14 -5.21 3.23
N ASP A 120 -6.89 -6.48 3.00
CA ASP A 120 -7.51 -7.34 2.01
C ASP A 120 -8.96 -6.97 1.69
N GLY A 121 -9.23 -6.74 0.41
CA GLY A 121 -10.51 -6.25 -0.06
C GLY A 121 -11.68 -7.04 0.53
N PHE A 122 -12.68 -6.33 1.01
CA PHE A 122 -13.94 -6.95 1.44
C PHE A 122 -14.59 -7.69 0.27
N PRO A 123 -15.34 -8.76 0.49
CA PRO A 123 -16.14 -9.37 -0.55
C PRO A 123 -16.99 -8.33 -1.27
N GLY A 124 -16.79 -8.18 -2.58
CA GLY A 124 -17.48 -7.15 -3.37
C GLY A 124 -16.82 -5.76 -3.32
N PHE A 125 -15.57 -5.66 -2.85
CA PHE A 125 -14.83 -4.40 -2.86
C PHE A 125 -14.78 -3.79 -4.27
N ARG A 126 -15.12 -2.50 -4.36
CA ARG A 126 -15.07 -1.75 -5.61
C ARG A 126 -13.66 -1.17 -5.82
N TYR A 127 -13.00 -1.61 -6.87
CA TYR A 127 -11.65 -1.14 -7.20
C TYR A 127 -11.64 0.07 -8.14
N ILE A 128 -12.71 0.30 -8.92
CA ILE A 128 -12.83 1.41 -9.86
C ILE A 128 -14.07 2.23 -9.52
N PHE A 129 -13.88 3.53 -9.32
CA PHE A 129 -14.90 4.54 -9.08
C PHE A 129 -14.99 5.43 -10.31
N SER A 130 -16.00 5.21 -11.15
CA SER A 130 -16.18 5.98 -12.37
C SER A 130 -16.53 7.43 -12.04
N LYS A 131 -15.98 8.37 -12.82
CA LYS A 131 -16.21 9.80 -12.63
C LYS A 131 -17.70 10.17 -12.70
N GLU A 132 -18.46 9.49 -13.56
CA GLU A 132 -19.89 9.72 -13.74
C GLU A 132 -20.71 9.29 -12.53
N ALA A 133 -20.39 8.10 -11.95
CA ALA A 133 -21.13 7.58 -10.81
C ALA A 133 -20.65 8.13 -9.47
N PHE A 134 -19.37 8.52 -9.38
CA PHE A 134 -18.72 9.00 -8.15
C PHE A 134 -17.94 10.31 -8.39
N PRO A 135 -18.59 11.39 -8.88
CA PRO A 135 -17.91 12.65 -9.21
C PRO A 135 -17.23 13.28 -7.98
N HIS A 136 -17.78 13.06 -6.79
CA HIS A 136 -17.21 13.56 -5.54
C HIS A 136 -15.87 12.89 -5.19
N ILE A 137 -15.73 11.59 -5.42
CA ILE A 137 -14.45 10.87 -5.27
C ILE A 137 -13.40 11.43 -6.21
N ASN A 138 -13.75 11.62 -7.49
CA ASN A 138 -12.85 12.21 -8.48
C ASN A 138 -12.41 13.62 -8.05
N TYR A 139 -13.35 14.45 -7.59
CA TYR A 139 -13.06 15.81 -7.12
C TYR A 139 -12.07 15.80 -5.94
N LEU A 140 -12.32 14.96 -4.91
CA LEU A 140 -11.45 14.87 -3.74
C LEU A 140 -10.04 14.42 -4.12
N VAL A 141 -9.91 13.38 -4.95
CA VAL A 141 -8.59 12.87 -5.37
C VAL A 141 -7.83 13.93 -6.18
N SER A 142 -8.50 14.60 -7.13
CA SER A 142 -7.89 15.67 -7.91
C SER A 142 -7.42 16.84 -7.04
N HIS A 143 -8.20 17.20 -6.02
CA HIS A 143 -7.84 18.28 -5.11
C HIS A 143 -6.70 17.92 -4.16
N ILE A 144 -6.65 16.66 -3.68
CA ILE A 144 -5.53 16.14 -2.91
C ILE A 144 -4.22 16.19 -3.71
N ILE A 145 -4.26 15.76 -4.99
CA ILE A 145 -3.10 15.81 -5.87
C ILE A 145 -2.63 17.25 -6.04
N HIS A 146 -3.54 18.16 -6.33
CA HIS A 146 -3.22 19.58 -6.47
C HIS A 146 -2.55 20.17 -5.22
N GLU A 147 -3.08 19.89 -4.02
CA GLU A 147 -2.46 20.32 -2.74
C GLU A 147 -1.04 19.78 -2.56
N LEU A 148 -0.81 18.52 -2.95
CA LEU A 148 0.48 17.86 -2.82
C LEU A 148 1.50 18.34 -3.87
N GLU A 149 1.06 18.78 -5.04
CA GLU A 149 1.89 19.36 -6.10
C GLU A 149 2.28 20.80 -5.79
N GLU A 150 1.33 21.64 -5.41
CA GLU A 150 1.55 23.06 -5.14
C GLU A 150 2.30 23.32 -3.84
N GLN A 151 2.12 22.46 -2.84
CA GLN A 151 2.77 22.57 -1.52
C GLN A 151 2.65 23.95 -0.86
N ASN A 152 1.50 24.59 -1.00
CA ASN A 152 1.20 25.87 -0.36
C ASN A 152 1.31 25.77 1.17
N PRO A 153 1.48 26.88 1.91
CA PRO A 153 1.53 26.84 3.36
C PRO A 153 0.43 26.00 3.98
N CYS A 154 0.77 25.07 4.89
CA CYS A 154 -0.13 24.12 5.54
C CYS A 154 -0.69 23.00 4.61
N TYR A 155 -0.12 22.76 3.43
CA TYR A 155 -0.60 21.75 2.48
C TYR A 155 -0.74 20.36 3.11
N GLN A 156 0.15 19.94 4.03
CA GLN A 156 0.05 18.63 4.69
C GLN A 156 -1.19 18.51 5.58
N ILE A 157 -1.62 19.61 6.21
CA ILE A 157 -2.84 19.65 7.02
C ILE A 157 -4.06 19.59 6.10
N SER A 158 -4.06 20.39 5.03
CA SER A 158 -5.12 20.41 4.01
C SER A 158 -5.26 19.03 3.36
N ALA A 159 -4.18 18.49 2.82
CA ALA A 159 -4.18 17.18 2.19
C ALA A 159 -4.62 16.05 3.13
N ARG A 160 -4.19 16.07 4.42
CA ARG A 160 -4.63 15.10 5.43
C ARG A 160 -6.13 15.19 5.68
N SER A 161 -6.69 16.39 5.73
CA SER A 161 -8.14 16.60 5.92
C SER A 161 -8.95 16.08 4.73
N LEU A 162 -8.50 16.36 3.52
CA LEU A 162 -9.10 15.85 2.28
C LEU A 162 -8.99 14.33 2.17
N LEU A 163 -7.83 13.76 2.51
CA LEU A 163 -7.62 12.31 2.56
C LEU A 163 -8.51 11.64 3.61
N CYS A 164 -8.72 12.28 4.76
CA CYS A 164 -9.64 11.79 5.78
C CYS A 164 -11.08 11.78 5.27
N SER A 165 -11.51 12.85 4.58
CA SER A 165 -12.83 12.92 3.95
C SER A 165 -13.01 11.84 2.88
N LEU A 166 -12.04 11.67 2.00
CA LEU A 166 -12.03 10.63 0.99
C LEU A 166 -12.11 9.22 1.62
N TYR A 167 -11.33 8.97 2.66
CA TYR A 167 -11.33 7.68 3.35
C TYR A 167 -12.68 7.35 3.99
N ILE A 168 -13.33 8.34 4.59
CA ILE A 168 -14.68 8.20 5.17
C ILE A 168 -15.70 7.92 4.06
N GLU A 169 -15.58 8.58 2.92
CA GLU A 169 -16.48 8.39 1.77
C GLU A 169 -16.36 6.99 1.19
N LEU A 170 -15.13 6.53 0.93
CA LEU A 170 -14.87 5.17 0.49
C LEU A 170 -15.43 4.14 1.48
N TYR A 171 -15.23 4.37 2.77
CA TYR A 171 -15.78 3.52 3.81
C TYR A 171 -17.32 3.46 3.76
N ARG A 172 -17.99 4.60 3.59
CA ARG A 172 -19.46 4.67 3.48
C ARG A 172 -19.97 3.87 2.28
N ILE A 173 -19.33 4.04 1.12
CA ILE A 173 -19.69 3.32 -0.10
C ILE A 173 -19.55 1.80 0.11
N GLU A 174 -18.42 1.35 0.67
CA GLU A 174 -18.18 -0.06 0.95
C GLU A 174 -19.15 -0.61 2.00
N SER A 175 -19.46 0.17 3.05
CA SER A 175 -20.42 -0.21 4.09
C SER A 175 -21.85 -0.32 3.57
N LEU A 176 -22.19 0.39 2.50
CA LEU A 176 -23.50 0.35 1.83
C LEU A 176 -23.57 -0.69 0.69
N GLY A 177 -22.58 -1.60 0.61
CA GLY A 177 -22.54 -2.61 -0.46
C GLY A 177 -22.35 -2.01 -1.85
N GLY A 178 -21.62 -0.89 -1.94
CA GLY A 178 -21.32 -0.18 -3.17
C GLY A 178 -22.44 0.75 -3.66
N ALA A 179 -23.51 0.94 -2.90
CA ALA A 179 -24.54 1.94 -3.21
C ALA A 179 -24.03 3.36 -2.97
N ASN A 180 -24.45 4.30 -3.82
CA ASN A 180 -24.07 5.70 -3.63
C ASN A 180 -24.72 6.27 -2.34
N PRO A 181 -23.93 6.80 -1.39
CA PRO A 181 -24.46 7.38 -0.14
C PRO A 181 -25.45 8.52 -0.36
N ASP A 182 -25.33 9.27 -1.46
CA ASP A 182 -26.22 10.38 -1.81
C ASP A 182 -27.65 9.91 -2.14
N THR A 183 -27.83 8.62 -2.47
CA THR A 183 -29.13 8.01 -2.74
C THR A 183 -29.71 7.22 -1.56
N ALA A 184 -28.91 6.96 -0.54
CA ALA A 184 -29.31 6.21 0.65
C ALA A 184 -30.00 7.14 1.66
N LYS A 185 -31.25 6.84 2.03
CA LYS A 185 -31.96 7.61 3.07
C LYS A 185 -31.37 7.33 4.45
N PRO A 186 -31.06 8.35 5.28
CA PRO A 186 -30.65 8.16 6.67
C PRO A 186 -31.69 7.33 7.44
N GLY A 187 -31.23 6.27 8.11
CA GLY A 187 -32.12 5.41 8.92
C GLY A 187 -32.82 4.28 8.16
N SER A 188 -32.43 3.99 6.91
CA SER A 188 -32.96 2.82 6.20
C SER A 188 -32.55 1.50 6.89
N PRO A 189 -33.39 0.44 6.83
CA PRO A 189 -33.08 -0.88 7.40
C PRO A 189 -31.74 -1.46 6.92
N GLU A 190 -31.27 -1.04 5.76
CA GLU A 190 -29.98 -1.42 5.18
C GLU A 190 -28.79 -0.89 6.00
N ILE A 191 -28.88 0.33 6.54
CA ILE A 191 -27.83 0.90 7.42
C ILE A 191 -27.76 0.16 8.77
N LEU A 192 -28.89 -0.28 9.30
CA LEU A 192 -28.98 -1.04 10.56
C LEU A 192 -28.52 -2.49 10.39
N ALA A 193 -28.83 -3.13 9.26
CA ALA A 193 -28.39 -4.50 8.93
C ALA A 193 -26.87 -4.63 8.73
N LEU A 194 -26.17 -3.54 8.37
CA LEU A 194 -24.73 -3.51 8.19
C LEU A 194 -23.94 -3.58 9.50
N GLN A 195 -24.55 -3.18 10.62
CA GLN A 195 -23.92 -3.33 11.94
C GLN A 195 -23.88 -4.81 12.40
N ASP A 196 -24.75 -5.66 11.88
CA ASP A 196 -24.82 -7.08 12.24
C ASP A 196 -24.00 -8.00 11.30
N ARG A 197 -23.77 -7.63 10.05
CA ARG A 197 -22.96 -8.43 9.09
C ARG A 197 -21.47 -8.54 9.41
N LYS A 198 -20.96 -7.77 10.35
CA LYS A 198 -19.55 -7.73 10.79
C LYS A 198 -19.13 -8.86 11.72
N LYS A 199 -20.00 -9.78 12.07
CA LYS A 199 -19.67 -10.88 12.99
C LYS A 199 -19.23 -12.18 12.34
N GLU A 200 -19.39 -12.32 11.03
CA GLU A 200 -18.98 -13.51 10.29
C GLU A 200 -17.98 -13.10 9.21
N GLY A 201 -16.71 -13.08 9.62
CA GLY A 201 -15.58 -12.84 8.70
C GLY A 201 -15.36 -14.03 7.79
N GLU A 202 -16.05 -14.11 6.67
CA GLU A 202 -15.55 -14.89 5.53
C GLU A 202 -14.35 -14.15 4.95
N ILE A 203 -13.17 -14.80 5.02
CA ILE A 203 -11.95 -14.36 4.37
C ILE A 203 -12.26 -14.24 2.88
N ALA A 204 -12.12 -13.05 2.32
CA ALA A 204 -12.36 -12.82 0.90
C ALA A 204 -11.50 -13.79 0.06
N GLU A 205 -12.11 -14.53 -0.85
CA GLU A 205 -11.43 -15.46 -1.77
C GLU A 205 -10.33 -14.79 -2.62
N ASN A 206 -10.25 -13.45 -2.60
CA ASN A 206 -9.36 -12.63 -3.40
C ASN A 206 -8.08 -12.18 -2.67
N SER A 207 -7.91 -12.50 -1.38
CA SER A 207 -6.68 -12.15 -0.67
C SER A 207 -5.54 -13.12 -1.00
N LEU A 208 -4.31 -12.62 -0.97
CA LEU A 208 -3.14 -13.49 -1.08
C LEU A 208 -3.20 -14.55 0.02
N VAL A 209 -3.04 -15.82 -0.37
CA VAL A 209 -3.05 -16.96 0.56
C VAL A 209 -2.01 -16.87 1.69
N ILE A 210 -1.03 -15.94 1.59
CA ILE A 210 -0.04 -15.61 2.61
C ILE A 210 -0.38 -14.33 3.40
N SER A 211 -1.51 -13.66 3.11
CA SER A 211 -1.89 -12.41 3.80
C SER A 211 -1.90 -12.52 5.33
N PRO A 212 -2.40 -13.58 5.96
CA PRO A 212 -2.35 -13.69 7.42
C PRO A 212 -0.92 -13.60 7.98
N ALA A 213 0.05 -14.21 7.30
CA ALA A 213 1.45 -14.13 7.69
C ALA A 213 2.04 -12.73 7.46
N LEU A 214 1.74 -12.08 6.33
CA LEU A 214 2.20 -10.72 6.03
C LEU A 214 1.67 -9.72 7.05
N GLU A 215 0.37 -9.79 7.38
CA GLU A 215 -0.23 -8.94 8.40
C GLU A 215 0.37 -9.15 9.78
N TYR A 216 0.61 -10.42 10.15
CA TYR A 216 1.24 -10.72 11.43
C TYR A 216 2.65 -10.13 11.51
N ILE A 217 3.45 -10.29 10.46
CA ILE A 217 4.81 -9.73 10.38
C ILE A 217 4.74 -8.21 10.53
N GLU A 218 3.87 -7.54 9.80
CA GLU A 218 3.75 -6.08 9.84
C GLU A 218 3.37 -5.55 11.23
N LYS A 219 2.48 -6.25 11.94
CA LYS A 219 2.03 -5.87 13.29
C LYS A 219 3.05 -6.24 14.38
N ASN A 220 3.85 -7.29 14.18
CA ASN A 220 4.65 -7.93 15.22
C ASN A 220 6.15 -8.04 14.89
N TYR A 221 6.66 -7.32 13.88
CA TYR A 221 8.07 -7.44 13.43
C TYR A 221 9.09 -7.25 14.55
N MET A 222 8.79 -6.46 15.59
CA MET A 222 9.64 -6.26 16.76
C MET A 222 9.75 -7.51 17.65
N GLN A 223 8.75 -8.38 17.61
CA GLN A 223 8.69 -9.58 18.45
C GLN A 223 9.47 -10.74 17.82
N GLN A 224 9.76 -11.73 18.65
CA GLN A 224 10.31 -12.99 18.18
C GLN A 224 9.16 -13.95 17.86
N PHE A 225 9.19 -14.50 16.67
CA PHE A 225 8.26 -15.54 16.22
C PHE A 225 8.97 -16.49 15.26
N THR A 226 8.41 -17.67 15.09
CA THR A 226 8.99 -18.70 14.23
C THR A 226 8.31 -18.71 12.86
N ILE A 227 9.01 -19.26 11.87
CA ILE A 227 8.42 -19.47 10.53
C ILE A 227 7.30 -20.52 10.60
N GLU A 228 7.40 -21.45 11.53
CA GLU A 228 6.39 -22.46 11.82
C GLU A 228 5.07 -21.80 12.24
N TYR A 229 5.14 -20.79 13.09
CA TYR A 229 3.96 -20.00 13.50
C TYR A 229 3.33 -19.25 12.33
N LEU A 230 4.15 -18.64 11.46
CA LEU A 230 3.62 -17.98 10.25
C LEU A 230 2.95 -18.96 9.29
N ALA A 231 3.47 -20.17 9.19
CA ALA A 231 2.86 -21.24 8.40
C ALA A 231 1.51 -21.68 8.99
N GLU A 232 1.41 -21.77 10.32
CA GLU A 232 0.17 -22.09 11.03
C GLU A 232 -0.92 -21.06 10.79
N LEU A 233 -0.58 -19.76 10.79
CA LEU A 233 -1.52 -18.68 10.45
C LEU A 233 -2.11 -18.83 9.03
N CYS A 234 -1.37 -19.45 8.11
CA CYS A 234 -1.81 -19.75 6.75
C CYS A 234 -2.40 -21.16 6.60
N HIS A 235 -2.59 -21.90 7.70
CA HIS A 235 -3.05 -23.31 7.72
C HIS A 235 -2.20 -24.27 6.88
N TRP A 236 -0.88 -24.06 6.85
CA TRP A 236 0.06 -24.84 6.04
C TRP A 236 1.18 -25.46 6.86
N SER A 237 1.78 -26.52 6.27
CA SER A 237 3.06 -27.01 6.79
C SER A 237 4.18 -26.00 6.52
N PRO A 238 5.21 -25.91 7.39
CA PRO A 238 6.33 -24.99 7.22
C PRO A 238 7.05 -25.10 5.88
N THR A 239 7.17 -26.32 5.34
CA THR A 239 7.80 -26.56 4.03
C THR A 239 6.96 -26.01 2.89
N HIS A 240 5.65 -26.22 2.93
CA HIS A 240 4.72 -25.68 1.93
C HIS A 240 4.70 -24.16 1.99
N PHE A 241 4.59 -23.59 3.20
CA PHE A 241 4.60 -22.14 3.41
C PHE A 241 5.87 -21.49 2.85
N ARG A 242 7.08 -21.99 3.19
CA ARG A 242 8.35 -21.45 2.68
C ARG A 242 8.38 -21.42 1.16
N ARG A 243 7.91 -22.47 0.50
CA ARG A 243 7.89 -22.58 -0.94
C ARG A 243 6.91 -21.56 -1.55
N VAL A 244 5.66 -21.54 -1.08
CA VAL A 244 4.63 -20.64 -1.62
C VAL A 244 4.98 -19.17 -1.32
N PHE A 245 5.47 -18.89 -0.11
CA PHE A 245 5.94 -17.55 0.25
C PHE A 245 7.06 -17.09 -0.68
N HIS A 246 8.05 -17.93 -0.94
CA HIS A 246 9.13 -17.60 -1.88
C HIS A 246 8.61 -17.44 -3.32
N ASP A 247 7.70 -18.30 -3.76
CA ASP A 247 7.11 -18.23 -5.10
C ASP A 247 6.34 -16.91 -5.32
N ILE A 248 5.69 -16.36 -4.28
CA ILE A 248 4.90 -15.12 -4.32
C ILE A 248 5.78 -13.89 -4.07
N MET A 249 6.62 -13.92 -3.02
CA MET A 249 7.37 -12.75 -2.56
C MET A 249 8.77 -12.61 -3.19
N GLY A 250 9.23 -13.60 -3.93
CA GLY A 250 10.59 -13.63 -4.49
C GLY A 250 11.71 -13.73 -3.45
N THR A 251 11.36 -13.88 -2.16
CA THR A 251 12.31 -13.91 -1.05
C THR A 251 11.88 -14.94 0.02
N SER A 252 12.81 -15.35 0.89
CA SER A 252 12.45 -16.23 1.99
C SER A 252 11.61 -15.49 3.05
N PRO A 253 10.74 -16.20 3.82
CA PRO A 253 10.01 -15.58 4.93
C PRO A 253 10.92 -14.88 5.95
N LEU A 254 12.07 -15.48 6.26
CA LEU A 254 13.04 -14.92 7.20
C LEU A 254 13.69 -13.63 6.65
N ASP A 255 14.09 -13.63 5.37
CA ASP A 255 14.64 -12.43 4.74
C ASP A 255 13.60 -11.33 4.67
N TYR A 256 12.33 -11.65 4.38
CA TYR A 256 11.24 -10.68 4.39
C TYR A 256 11.06 -10.02 5.76
N VAL A 257 11.01 -10.82 6.85
CA VAL A 257 10.96 -10.29 8.23
C VAL A 257 12.13 -9.37 8.52
N ASN A 258 13.35 -9.80 8.18
CA ASN A 258 14.54 -9.00 8.45
C ASN A 258 14.57 -7.72 7.59
N ASN A 259 14.15 -7.79 6.33
CA ASN A 259 14.00 -6.60 5.48
C ASN A 259 12.98 -5.62 6.08
N THR A 260 11.81 -6.08 6.52
CA THR A 260 10.81 -5.26 7.23
C THR A 260 11.43 -4.57 8.44
N ARG A 261 12.18 -5.31 9.28
CA ARG A 261 12.89 -4.74 10.45
C ARG A 261 13.89 -3.65 10.05
N ILE A 262 14.69 -3.89 9.00
CA ILE A 262 15.64 -2.88 8.49
C ILE A 262 14.89 -1.63 8.01
N LEU A 263 13.83 -1.81 7.25
CA LEU A 263 13.03 -0.70 6.76
C LEU A 263 12.45 0.14 7.92
N LYS A 264 11.89 -0.50 8.94
CA LYS A 264 11.41 0.20 10.16
C LYS A 264 12.56 0.87 10.94
N SER A 265 13.77 0.29 10.94
CA SER A 265 14.94 0.91 11.58
C SER A 265 15.41 2.20 10.89
N CYS A 266 15.26 2.30 9.57
CA CYS A 266 15.58 3.52 8.83
C CYS A 266 14.77 4.72 9.35
N ILE A 267 13.54 4.47 9.75
CA ILE A 267 12.66 5.44 10.37
C ILE A 267 13.26 5.94 11.69
N LEU A 268 13.60 5.01 12.59
CA LEU A 268 14.19 5.35 13.90
C LEU A 268 15.56 6.04 13.77
N LEU A 269 16.36 5.61 12.78
CA LEU A 269 17.67 6.24 12.50
C LEU A 269 17.55 7.71 12.09
N ARG A 270 16.45 8.10 11.45
CA ARG A 270 16.18 9.49 11.04
C ARG A 270 15.57 10.33 12.16
N SER A 271 14.60 9.74 12.87
CA SER A 271 13.73 10.50 13.79
C SER A 271 14.17 10.49 15.24
N THR A 272 15.21 9.74 15.59
CA THR A 272 15.65 9.59 16.99
C THR A 272 17.17 9.65 17.12
N GLU A 273 17.66 9.98 18.33
CA GLU A 273 19.07 9.93 18.70
C GLU A 273 19.46 8.58 19.38
N HIS A 274 18.57 7.59 19.37
CA HIS A 274 18.88 6.26 19.94
C HIS A 274 20.15 5.67 19.32
N SER A 275 20.91 4.91 20.11
CA SER A 275 22.09 4.23 19.61
C SER A 275 21.74 3.18 18.54
N ILE A 276 22.73 2.83 17.71
CA ILE A 276 22.53 1.76 16.71
C ILE A 276 22.16 0.44 17.39
N LEU A 277 22.70 0.19 18.59
CA LEU A 277 22.37 -0.98 19.40
C LEU A 277 20.90 -0.94 19.83
N ASP A 278 20.45 0.15 20.45
CA ASP A 278 19.07 0.30 20.90
C ASP A 278 18.08 0.13 19.72
N ILE A 279 18.37 0.77 18.58
CA ILE A 279 17.52 0.64 17.39
C ILE A 279 17.48 -0.81 16.91
N SER A 280 18.62 -1.53 16.91
CA SER A 280 18.64 -2.93 16.49
C SER A 280 17.74 -3.80 17.38
N GLU A 281 17.72 -3.55 18.68
CA GLU A 281 16.86 -4.25 19.64
C GLU A 281 15.37 -3.85 19.45
N MET A 282 15.10 -2.55 19.35
CA MET A 282 13.75 -2.01 19.14
C MET A 282 13.06 -2.59 17.91
N VAL A 283 13.81 -2.89 16.84
CA VAL A 283 13.23 -3.49 15.63
C VAL A 283 13.28 -5.02 15.63
N GLY A 284 13.71 -5.65 16.72
CA GLY A 284 13.63 -7.10 16.94
C GLY A 284 14.83 -7.91 16.49
N PHE A 285 16.03 -7.33 16.29
CA PHE A 285 17.26 -8.11 16.08
C PHE A 285 17.86 -8.57 17.40
N HIS A 286 18.31 -9.82 17.45
CA HIS A 286 19.01 -10.38 18.62
C HIS A 286 20.45 -9.86 18.78
N SER A 287 21.05 -9.35 17.71
CA SER A 287 22.41 -8.80 17.78
C SER A 287 22.60 -7.67 16.77
N VAL A 288 23.35 -6.66 17.19
CA VAL A 288 23.75 -5.55 16.34
C VAL A 288 24.57 -6.00 15.13
N SER A 289 25.31 -7.10 15.25
CA SER A 289 26.09 -7.66 14.15
C SER A 289 25.18 -8.20 13.03
N SER A 290 24.12 -8.93 13.39
CA SER A 290 23.12 -9.38 12.42
C SER A 290 22.37 -8.19 11.79
N PHE A 291 21.98 -7.22 12.62
CA PHE A 291 21.36 -5.98 12.14
C PHE A 291 22.25 -5.27 11.11
N ASN A 292 23.52 -4.99 11.43
CA ASN A 292 24.43 -4.32 10.52
C ASN A 292 24.60 -5.08 9.20
N ARG A 293 24.73 -6.39 9.26
CA ARG A 293 24.84 -7.25 8.05
C ARG A 293 23.62 -7.13 7.14
N TYR A 294 22.41 -7.24 7.69
CA TYR A 294 21.17 -7.08 6.91
C TYR A 294 20.98 -5.65 6.42
N PHE A 295 21.33 -4.67 7.24
CA PHE A 295 21.25 -3.26 6.87
C PHE A 295 22.14 -2.94 5.68
N ILE A 296 23.42 -3.34 5.72
CA ILE A 296 24.37 -3.15 4.61
C ILE A 296 23.90 -3.91 3.37
N LYS A 297 23.40 -5.15 3.53
CA LYS A 297 22.86 -5.93 2.41
C LYS A 297 21.72 -5.21 1.69
N LEU A 298 20.81 -4.59 2.43
CA LEU A 298 19.60 -3.95 1.87
C LEU A 298 19.87 -2.51 1.42
N MET A 299 20.54 -1.72 2.26
CA MET A 299 20.72 -0.27 2.05
C MET A 299 22.03 0.11 1.37
N GLN A 300 22.93 -0.86 1.11
CA GLN A 300 24.27 -0.67 0.51
C GLN A 300 25.18 0.30 1.26
N MET A 301 24.85 0.62 2.53
CA MET A 301 25.63 1.47 3.43
C MET A 301 25.40 1.05 4.88
N SER A 302 26.26 1.48 5.80
CA SER A 302 26.08 1.20 7.24
C SER A 302 24.94 2.05 7.84
N PRO A 303 24.33 1.60 8.97
CA PRO A 303 23.32 2.41 9.67
C PRO A 303 23.82 3.80 10.10
N ARG A 304 25.12 3.89 10.44
CA ARG A 304 25.76 5.15 10.85
C ARG A 304 25.90 6.12 9.67
N GLU A 305 26.32 5.62 8.51
CA GLU A 305 26.40 6.39 7.27
C GLU A 305 25.02 6.86 6.83
N TYR A 306 24.01 5.97 6.88
CA TYR A 306 22.63 6.28 6.57
C TYR A 306 22.10 7.42 7.45
N ARG A 307 22.26 7.35 8.77
CA ARG A 307 21.88 8.41 9.70
C ARG A 307 22.53 9.74 9.34
N LYS A 308 23.86 9.73 9.14
CA LYS A 308 24.62 10.94 8.79
C LYS A 308 24.14 11.56 7.47
N GLN A 309 23.88 10.74 6.47
CA GLN A 309 23.39 11.19 5.17
C GLN A 309 22.00 11.81 5.27
N MET A 310 21.09 11.18 6.01
CA MET A 310 19.73 11.69 6.19
C MET A 310 19.71 13.02 6.97
N GLN A 311 20.50 13.16 8.05
CA GLN A 311 20.64 14.41 8.79
C GLN A 311 21.27 15.54 7.95
N GLN A 312 22.12 15.21 6.99
CA GLN A 312 22.68 16.19 6.06
C GLN A 312 21.69 16.56 4.93
N SER A 313 20.87 15.62 4.49
CA SER A 313 19.87 15.82 3.44
C SER A 313 18.70 16.68 3.95
N GLU A 314 18.29 16.54 5.20
CA GLU A 314 17.27 17.42 5.82
C GLU A 314 17.71 18.90 5.86
N LYS A 315 19.01 19.15 5.86
CA LYS A 315 19.58 20.50 5.73
C LYS A 315 19.65 21.02 4.28
N LYS A 316 19.49 20.14 3.29
CA LYS A 316 19.61 20.46 1.86
C LYS A 316 18.34 20.25 1.05
N ALA A 317 17.38 19.50 1.54
CA ALA A 317 16.27 18.98 0.74
C ALA A 317 14.94 19.64 1.09
N GLU A 318 14.73 20.85 0.65
CA GLU A 318 13.36 21.29 0.33
C GLU A 318 12.89 20.82 -1.06
N ASN A 319 13.76 20.23 -1.90
CA ASN A 319 13.40 20.03 -3.32
C ASN A 319 13.83 18.73 -4.04
N GLN A 320 14.25 17.65 -3.37
CA GLN A 320 14.85 16.52 -4.15
C GLN A 320 14.47 15.08 -3.78
N SER A 321 13.52 14.82 -2.89
CA SER A 321 13.38 13.49 -2.28
C SER A 321 12.42 12.52 -2.96
N ILE A 322 11.72 12.87 -4.02
CA ILE A 322 10.68 12.02 -4.63
C ILE A 322 11.22 11.06 -5.69
N LEU A 323 12.31 11.41 -6.36
CA LEU A 323 12.84 10.66 -7.52
C LEU A 323 13.72 9.44 -7.17
N GLU A 324 14.25 9.34 -5.95
CA GLU A 324 15.17 8.25 -5.59
C GLU A 324 14.48 6.93 -5.22
N PHE A 325 13.16 6.90 -5.09
CA PHE A 325 12.38 5.72 -4.68
C PHE A 325 11.56 5.07 -5.79
N ALA A 326 11.64 5.57 -7.00
CA ALA A 326 11.00 4.94 -8.13
C ALA A 326 11.79 3.69 -8.56
N GLY A 327 11.53 2.55 -7.94
CA GLY A 327 11.95 1.23 -8.43
C GLY A 327 11.42 0.90 -9.84
N TRP A 328 10.92 1.91 -10.54
CA TRP A 328 10.33 1.88 -11.86
C TRP A 328 11.22 2.41 -12.97
N MET A 329 12.29 3.11 -12.66
CA MET A 329 13.20 3.66 -13.65
C MET A 329 14.57 3.01 -13.51
N ARG A 330 14.80 1.91 -14.20
CA ARG A 330 16.14 1.67 -14.75
C ARG A 330 16.24 2.58 -15.97
N PRO A 331 17.15 3.56 -15.99
CA PRO A 331 17.50 4.21 -17.25
C PRO A 331 18.04 3.12 -18.18
N GLU A 332 17.60 3.13 -19.45
CA GLU A 332 18.19 2.35 -20.52
C GLU A 332 19.68 2.67 -20.68
#